data_a0e739db5d77dbc89c1d1b84dfb869ab
#
_entry.id   a0e739db5d77dbc89c1d1b84dfb869ab
#
_cell.length_a   1.000
_cell.length_b   1.000
_cell.length_c   1.000
_cell.angle_alpha   90.00
_cell.angle_beta   90.00
_cell.angle_gamma   90.00
#
_symmetry.space_group_name_H-M   'P 1'
#
loop_
_entity.id
_entity.type
_entity.pdbx_description
1 polymer ?
#
loop_
_entity_poly.entity_id
_entity_poly.type
_entity_poly.pdbx_seq_one_letter_code
_entity_poly.pdbx_strand_id
1 'polypeptide(L)'
;MEINMTALDNFIAQSHNDLGENSYKLLELVRTYRNARFMDLGVRFGVSSACMSDGARERNNAVHGCDISFRSFYQFGAVNLVDEEYTMYQADSVTLGKNWDEDPFDIIFVDTLHTREQVLAELYYWINHLNEGGWFVFHDSNWVHSDGERMGDVFHQPIDVAITDFFNLPKSVREYDTYEDDNVLVHHYKPSYGMTFVKVKNLNAISEFKENIDWDFVWERRNFLADMVFNPNSPKFMDWQQDFNNIEFELTING
;
A
#
# COMPACT_ATOMS: atom_id res chain seq x y z
N MET A 1 16.76 -31.44 8.16
CA MET A 1 16.68 -30.94 6.79
C MET A 1 16.70 -29.42 6.94
N GLU A 2 17.87 -28.78 6.74
CA GLU A 2 18.00 -27.34 6.81
C GLU A 2 17.22 -26.76 5.62
N ILE A 3 16.25 -25.90 5.89
CA ILE A 3 15.55 -25.11 4.87
C ILE A 3 16.56 -24.06 4.42
N ASN A 4 17.01 -24.17 3.19
CA ASN A 4 17.90 -23.17 2.59
C ASN A 4 17.06 -21.92 2.29
N MET A 5 17.02 -20.97 3.23
CA MET A 5 16.26 -19.73 3.09
C MET A 5 16.89 -18.85 2.01
N THR A 6 16.06 -18.29 1.15
CA THR A 6 16.50 -17.30 0.15
C THR A 6 16.89 -15.97 0.82
N ALA A 7 17.56 -15.07 0.08
CA ALA A 7 17.85 -13.73 0.58
C ALA A 7 16.58 -12.97 0.96
N LEU A 8 15.50 -13.15 0.18
CA LEU A 8 14.19 -12.58 0.48
C LEU A 8 13.58 -13.16 1.76
N ASP A 9 13.61 -14.50 1.97
CA ASP A 9 13.10 -15.12 3.19
C ASP A 9 13.83 -14.60 4.43
N ASN A 10 15.15 -14.44 4.34
CA ASN A 10 15.95 -13.88 5.43
C ASN A 10 15.57 -12.43 5.70
N PHE A 11 15.34 -11.63 4.67
CA PHE A 11 14.93 -10.23 4.81
C PHE A 11 13.54 -10.13 5.44
N ILE A 12 12.59 -10.92 4.99
CA ILE A 12 11.24 -11.01 5.57
C ILE A 12 11.30 -11.42 7.05
N ALA A 13 12.16 -12.36 7.41
CA ALA A 13 12.29 -12.84 8.79
C ALA A 13 13.02 -11.86 9.73
N GLN A 14 13.93 -11.03 9.20
CA GLN A 14 14.78 -10.12 9.99
C GLN A 14 14.28 -8.68 10.00
N SER A 15 13.53 -8.26 8.99
CA SER A 15 12.95 -6.93 8.94
C SER A 15 11.80 -6.80 9.94
N HIS A 16 11.55 -5.58 10.40
CA HIS A 16 10.31 -5.23 11.10
C HIS A 16 9.13 -5.37 10.12
N ASN A 17 8.89 -6.60 9.70
CA ASN A 17 7.94 -6.94 8.66
C ASN A 17 6.54 -7.04 9.26
N ASP A 18 5.79 -5.97 9.14
CA ASP A 18 4.37 -5.91 9.49
C ASP A 18 3.48 -6.64 8.47
N LEU A 19 3.94 -6.83 7.22
CA LEU A 19 3.28 -7.71 6.25
C LEU A 19 3.21 -9.17 6.73
N GLY A 20 4.20 -9.63 7.50
CA GLY A 20 4.24 -10.98 8.04
C GLY A 20 4.07 -12.06 6.96
N GLU A 21 3.21 -13.05 7.22
CA GLU A 21 2.91 -14.12 6.26
C GLU A 21 2.17 -13.64 4.99
N ASN A 22 1.57 -12.46 5.01
CA ASN A 22 0.93 -11.85 3.85
C ASN A 22 1.93 -11.52 2.73
N SER A 23 3.22 -11.34 3.05
CA SER A 23 4.30 -11.18 2.07
C SER A 23 4.29 -12.29 1.02
N TYR A 24 4.04 -13.53 1.45
CA TYR A 24 4.00 -14.68 0.55
C TYR A 24 2.74 -14.69 -0.32
N LYS A 25 1.62 -14.09 0.14
CA LYS A 25 0.42 -13.94 -0.68
C LYS A 25 0.63 -12.92 -1.79
N LEU A 26 1.30 -11.82 -1.49
CA LEU A 26 1.71 -10.86 -2.50
C LEU A 26 2.65 -11.51 -3.53
N LEU A 27 3.65 -12.25 -3.06
CA LEU A 27 4.60 -12.95 -3.92
C LEU A 27 3.92 -14.01 -4.82
N GLU A 28 2.95 -14.77 -4.29
CA GLU A 28 2.13 -15.72 -5.07
C GLU A 28 1.41 -15.00 -6.21
N LEU A 29 0.75 -13.85 -5.93
CA LEU A 29 0.05 -13.08 -6.95
C LEU A 29 1.00 -12.57 -8.03
N VAL A 30 2.08 -11.89 -7.64
CA VAL A 30 3.05 -11.30 -8.57
C VAL A 30 3.65 -12.35 -9.52
N ARG A 31 3.93 -13.55 -9.01
CA ARG A 31 4.48 -14.67 -9.79
C ARG A 31 3.53 -15.21 -10.87
N THR A 32 2.26 -14.85 -10.86
CA THR A 32 1.31 -15.23 -11.93
C THR A 32 1.44 -14.37 -13.18
N TYR A 33 2.13 -13.22 -13.08
CA TYR A 33 2.24 -12.23 -14.16
C TYR A 33 3.52 -12.35 -14.97
N ARG A 34 3.46 -11.95 -16.26
CA ARG A 34 4.59 -11.77 -17.17
C ARG A 34 4.37 -10.54 -18.03
N ASN A 35 5.43 -9.79 -18.31
CA ASN A 35 5.39 -8.51 -19.04
C ASN A 35 4.39 -7.54 -18.42
N ALA A 36 4.34 -7.49 -17.09
CA ALA A 36 3.40 -6.72 -16.31
C ALA A 36 4.08 -5.55 -15.60
N ARG A 37 3.28 -4.60 -15.13
CA ARG A 37 3.75 -3.43 -14.37
C ARG A 37 3.13 -3.43 -12.98
N PHE A 38 3.95 -3.17 -11.97
CA PHE A 38 3.54 -3.13 -10.57
C PHE A 38 3.92 -1.80 -9.95
N MET A 39 3.03 -1.25 -9.12
CA MET A 39 3.28 -0.05 -8.33
C MET A 39 3.15 -0.38 -6.84
N ASP A 40 4.12 0.07 -6.05
CA ASP A 40 4.18 -0.02 -4.59
C ASP A 40 4.02 1.39 -4.00
N LEU A 41 2.88 1.69 -3.41
CA LEU A 41 2.59 2.96 -2.74
C LEU A 41 2.81 2.80 -1.24
N GLY A 42 3.84 3.46 -0.70
CA GLY A 42 4.29 3.32 0.69
C GLY A 42 5.35 2.24 0.84
N VAL A 43 6.56 2.49 0.34
CA VAL A 43 7.66 1.51 0.29
C VAL A 43 8.26 1.25 1.67
N ARG A 44 8.40 2.27 2.52
CA ARG A 44 8.97 2.20 3.87
C ARG A 44 10.27 1.37 3.94
N PHE A 45 10.22 0.15 4.50
CA PHE A 45 11.37 -0.77 4.61
C PHE A 45 11.63 -1.58 3.34
N GLY A 46 10.69 -1.58 2.38
CA GLY A 46 10.82 -2.21 1.07
C GLY A 46 10.49 -3.70 1.03
N VAL A 47 9.73 -4.23 1.99
CA VAL A 47 9.33 -5.64 2.00
C VAL A 47 8.41 -5.97 0.83
N SER A 48 7.38 -5.14 0.60
CA SER A 48 6.49 -5.23 -0.56
C SER A 48 7.26 -5.13 -1.88
N SER A 49 8.11 -4.11 -2.01
CA SER A 49 8.98 -3.91 -3.18
C SER A 49 9.90 -5.10 -3.44
N ALA A 50 10.52 -5.68 -2.40
CA ALA A 50 11.37 -6.85 -2.52
C ALA A 50 10.57 -8.09 -2.97
N CYS A 51 9.36 -8.29 -2.44
CA CYS A 51 8.46 -9.36 -2.87
C CYS A 51 8.04 -9.20 -4.34
N MET A 52 7.69 -7.99 -4.75
CA MET A 52 7.33 -7.69 -6.14
C MET A 52 8.51 -7.93 -7.08
N SER A 53 9.71 -7.45 -6.72
CA SER A 53 10.92 -7.62 -7.53
C SER A 53 11.34 -9.08 -7.63
N ASP A 54 11.31 -9.86 -6.53
CA ASP A 54 11.59 -11.29 -6.60
C ASP A 54 10.57 -12.03 -7.46
N GLY A 55 9.29 -11.71 -7.32
CA GLY A 55 8.23 -12.25 -8.17
C GLY A 55 8.35 -11.80 -9.63
N ALA A 56 8.96 -10.64 -9.91
CA ALA A 56 9.17 -10.09 -11.24
C ALA A 56 10.35 -10.72 -11.99
N ARG A 57 11.36 -11.22 -11.27
CA ARG A 57 12.58 -11.79 -11.86
C ARG A 57 12.26 -12.84 -12.92
N GLU A 58 13.01 -12.82 -14.02
CA GLU A 58 12.85 -13.74 -15.15
C GLU A 58 11.48 -13.69 -15.85
N ARG A 59 10.63 -12.68 -15.51
CA ARG A 59 9.28 -12.54 -16.09
C ARG A 59 9.09 -11.29 -16.92
N ASN A 60 10.11 -10.43 -16.99
CA ASN A 60 10.05 -9.14 -17.68
C ASN A 60 8.93 -8.23 -17.13
N ASN A 61 8.76 -8.23 -15.82
CA ASN A 61 7.83 -7.33 -15.15
C ASN A 61 8.59 -6.09 -14.65
N ALA A 62 7.97 -4.92 -14.76
CA ALA A 62 8.52 -3.67 -14.24
C ALA A 62 7.94 -3.37 -12.85
N VAL A 63 8.78 -2.97 -11.90
CA VAL A 63 8.38 -2.63 -10.53
C VAL A 63 8.73 -1.18 -10.23
N HIS A 64 7.74 -0.45 -9.73
CA HIS A 64 7.83 0.96 -9.38
C HIS A 64 7.49 1.13 -7.90
N GLY A 65 8.19 2.00 -7.19
CA GLY A 65 7.91 2.32 -5.79
C GLY A 65 7.75 3.81 -5.58
N CYS A 66 6.76 4.20 -4.79
CA CYS A 66 6.49 5.57 -4.39
C CYS A 66 6.51 5.69 -2.87
N ASP A 67 7.30 6.61 -2.35
CA ASP A 67 7.34 6.96 -0.93
C ASP A 67 7.72 8.43 -0.76
N ILE A 68 7.32 9.03 0.36
CA ILE A 68 7.77 10.37 0.73
C ILE A 68 9.26 10.40 1.12
N SER A 69 9.81 9.25 1.53
CA SER A 69 11.20 9.10 1.93
C SER A 69 11.70 7.67 1.75
N PHE A 70 12.77 7.48 1.01
CA PHE A 70 13.44 6.18 0.85
C PHE A 70 14.54 5.92 1.87
N ARG A 71 14.61 6.69 2.98
CA ARG A 71 15.66 6.54 3.98
C ARG A 71 15.68 5.14 4.58
N SER A 72 14.52 4.65 5.06
CA SER A 72 14.40 3.31 5.65
C SER A 72 14.68 2.21 4.63
N PHE A 73 14.22 2.37 3.39
CA PHE A 73 14.52 1.45 2.29
C PHE A 73 16.03 1.21 2.09
N TYR A 74 16.83 2.29 2.08
CA TYR A 74 18.28 2.18 1.97
C TYR A 74 18.92 1.66 3.27
N GLN A 75 18.47 2.10 4.41
CA GLN A 75 19.01 1.75 5.72
C GLN A 75 18.86 0.24 6.01
N PHE A 76 17.73 -0.35 5.67
CA PHE A 76 17.46 -1.77 5.88
C PHE A 76 17.93 -2.67 4.73
N GLY A 77 18.54 -2.12 3.71
CA GLY A 77 19.19 -2.86 2.63
C GLY A 77 18.23 -3.47 1.60
N ALA A 78 16.96 -3.08 1.58
CA ALA A 78 16.00 -3.53 0.55
C ALA A 78 16.48 -3.22 -0.86
N VAL A 79 17.28 -2.16 -1.04
CA VAL A 79 17.92 -1.81 -2.33
C VAL A 79 18.73 -2.96 -2.93
N ASN A 80 19.21 -3.91 -2.13
CA ASN A 80 19.98 -5.07 -2.61
C ASN A 80 19.06 -6.24 -3.06
N LEU A 81 17.75 -6.13 -2.81
CA LEU A 81 16.75 -7.17 -3.09
C LEU A 81 15.85 -6.81 -4.26
N VAL A 82 15.80 -5.54 -4.63
CA VAL A 82 15.06 -5.07 -5.81
C VAL A 82 15.92 -5.22 -7.07
N ASP A 83 15.24 -5.22 -8.22
CA ASP A 83 15.89 -5.34 -9.51
C ASP A 83 16.62 -4.04 -9.92
N GLU A 84 17.59 -4.11 -10.82
CA GLU A 84 18.30 -2.92 -11.34
C GLU A 84 17.33 -1.96 -12.08
N GLU A 85 16.23 -2.48 -12.60
CA GLU A 85 15.19 -1.71 -13.29
C GLU A 85 14.11 -1.16 -12.34
N TYR A 86 14.23 -1.36 -11.01
CA TYR A 86 13.30 -0.81 -10.03
C TYR A 86 13.30 0.72 -10.05
N THR A 87 12.14 1.30 -10.32
CA THR A 87 12.01 2.76 -10.44
C THR A 87 11.43 3.36 -9.16
N MET A 88 12.12 4.38 -8.60
CA MET A 88 11.73 5.04 -7.35
C MET A 88 11.19 6.46 -7.59
N TYR A 89 10.01 6.76 -7.02
CA TYR A 89 9.40 8.09 -7.04
C TYR A 89 9.32 8.62 -5.61
N GLN A 90 10.14 9.60 -5.26
CA GLN A 90 10.04 10.27 -3.96
C GLN A 90 8.96 11.36 -4.05
N ALA A 91 7.74 11.00 -3.70
CA ALA A 91 6.57 11.85 -3.82
C ALA A 91 5.45 11.41 -2.87
N ASP A 92 4.48 12.30 -2.65
CA ASP A 92 3.17 11.92 -2.13
C ASP A 92 2.43 11.08 -3.19
N SER A 93 1.92 9.92 -2.79
CA SER A 93 1.27 8.94 -3.66
C SER A 93 0.06 9.50 -4.42
N VAL A 94 -0.73 10.37 -3.78
CA VAL A 94 -1.88 11.04 -4.40
C VAL A 94 -1.42 12.03 -5.48
N THR A 95 -0.37 12.79 -5.18
CA THR A 95 0.21 13.75 -6.14
C THR A 95 0.83 13.03 -7.33
N LEU A 96 1.51 11.91 -7.10
CA LEU A 96 2.05 11.08 -8.17
C LEU A 96 0.93 10.53 -9.06
N GLY A 97 -0.10 9.90 -8.47
CA GLY A 97 -1.22 9.35 -9.22
C GLY A 97 -2.00 10.39 -10.03
N LYS A 98 -2.13 11.62 -9.50
CA LYS A 98 -2.74 12.74 -10.24
C LYS A 98 -1.97 13.12 -11.51
N ASN A 99 -0.64 13.01 -11.48
CA ASN A 99 0.24 13.46 -12.56
C ASN A 99 0.83 12.30 -13.36
N TRP A 100 0.36 11.07 -13.12
CA TRP A 100 0.84 9.90 -13.83
C TRP A 100 0.41 9.95 -15.29
N ASP A 101 1.35 9.83 -16.21
CA ASP A 101 1.15 9.93 -17.66
C ASP A 101 1.77 8.75 -18.45
N GLU A 102 2.26 7.74 -17.72
CA GLU A 102 2.79 6.51 -18.33
C GLU A 102 1.72 5.41 -18.42
N ASP A 103 2.15 4.24 -18.93
CA ASP A 103 1.29 3.05 -19.05
C ASP A 103 0.69 2.61 -17.70
N PRO A 104 -0.51 2.02 -17.70
CA PRO A 104 -1.17 1.56 -16.49
C PRO A 104 -0.50 0.32 -15.89
N PHE A 105 -0.93 -0.05 -14.69
CA PHE A 105 -0.41 -1.13 -13.86
C PHE A 105 -1.35 -2.33 -13.82
N ASP A 106 -0.78 -3.52 -13.62
CA ASP A 106 -1.53 -4.75 -13.40
C ASP A 106 -1.77 -5.00 -11.91
N ILE A 107 -0.87 -4.50 -11.06
CA ILE A 107 -0.99 -4.55 -9.60
C ILE A 107 -0.57 -3.19 -9.03
N ILE A 108 -1.41 -2.65 -8.13
CA ILE A 108 -1.10 -1.48 -7.30
C ILE A 108 -1.24 -1.90 -5.85
N PHE A 109 -0.12 -1.91 -5.13
CA PHE A 109 -0.06 -2.15 -3.69
C PHE A 109 -0.17 -0.83 -2.94
N VAL A 110 -0.98 -0.79 -1.88
CA VAL A 110 -1.29 0.41 -1.10
C VAL A 110 -1.01 0.15 0.37
N ASP A 111 0.02 0.80 0.90
CA ASP A 111 0.44 0.72 2.31
C ASP A 111 1.04 2.07 2.75
N THR A 112 0.22 3.11 2.68
CA THR A 112 0.61 4.49 2.95
C THR A 112 0.09 4.94 4.32
N LEU A 113 -0.49 6.14 4.43
CA LEU A 113 -1.13 6.62 5.64
C LEU A 113 -2.47 5.90 5.85
N HIS A 114 -2.63 5.25 7.03
CA HIS A 114 -3.74 4.33 7.33
C HIS A 114 -5.02 5.08 7.72
N THR A 115 -5.51 5.90 6.79
CA THR A 115 -6.79 6.60 6.94
C THR A 115 -7.67 6.41 5.72
N ARG A 116 -8.99 6.37 5.94
CA ARG A 116 -9.99 6.29 4.87
C ARG A 116 -9.77 7.36 3.80
N GLU A 117 -9.51 8.59 4.22
CA GLU A 117 -9.41 9.74 3.34
C GLU A 117 -8.17 9.69 2.45
N GLN A 118 -7.04 9.21 2.98
CA GLN A 118 -5.84 9.02 2.18
C GLN A 118 -6.05 7.93 1.12
N VAL A 119 -6.56 6.76 1.54
CA VAL A 119 -6.78 5.63 0.64
C VAL A 119 -7.84 5.97 -0.43
N LEU A 120 -8.91 6.68 -0.07
CA LEU A 120 -9.89 7.16 -1.06
C LEU A 120 -9.26 8.13 -2.06
N ALA A 121 -8.41 9.06 -1.61
CA ALA A 121 -7.73 9.99 -2.49
C ALA A 121 -6.75 9.30 -3.44
N GLU A 122 -6.07 8.26 -2.98
CA GLU A 122 -5.23 7.39 -3.83
C GLU A 122 -6.09 6.66 -4.86
N LEU A 123 -7.13 5.98 -4.43
CA LEU A 123 -8.04 5.25 -5.31
C LEU A 123 -8.69 6.16 -6.36
N TYR A 124 -8.99 7.43 -6.00
CA TYR A 124 -9.56 8.42 -6.93
C TYR A 124 -8.72 8.60 -8.20
N TYR A 125 -7.40 8.64 -8.06
CA TYR A 125 -6.48 8.81 -9.19
C TYR A 125 -6.00 7.47 -9.74
N TRP A 126 -5.54 6.56 -8.88
CA TRP A 126 -4.89 5.32 -9.29
C TRP A 126 -5.80 4.32 -9.99
N ILE A 127 -7.13 4.39 -9.79
CA ILE A 127 -8.07 3.55 -10.55
C ILE A 127 -7.98 3.79 -12.07
N ASN A 128 -7.62 5.02 -12.49
CA ASN A 128 -7.47 5.35 -13.90
C ASN A 128 -6.16 4.81 -14.49
N HIS A 129 -5.25 4.36 -13.63
CA HIS A 129 -3.94 3.80 -13.98
C HIS A 129 -3.86 2.31 -13.69
N LEU A 130 -4.99 1.65 -13.45
CA LEU A 130 -5.09 0.20 -13.33
C LEU A 130 -5.58 -0.41 -14.64
N ASN A 131 -4.97 -1.50 -15.08
CA ASN A 131 -5.46 -2.30 -16.19
C ASN A 131 -6.79 -2.98 -15.82
N GLU A 132 -7.69 -3.18 -16.80
CA GLU A 132 -8.89 -3.98 -16.58
C GLU A 132 -8.49 -5.42 -16.20
N GLY A 133 -9.08 -5.95 -15.14
CA GLY A 133 -8.67 -7.21 -14.53
C GLY A 133 -7.42 -7.13 -13.67
N GLY A 134 -6.90 -5.94 -13.44
CA GLY A 134 -5.80 -5.67 -12.51
C GLY A 134 -6.24 -5.72 -11.04
N TRP A 135 -5.27 -5.62 -10.14
CA TRP A 135 -5.48 -5.73 -8.71
C TRP A 135 -5.05 -4.47 -7.96
N PHE A 136 -5.90 -4.06 -7.03
CA PHE A 136 -5.43 -3.32 -5.86
C PHE A 136 -5.15 -4.31 -4.72
N VAL A 137 -4.05 -4.09 -3.99
CA VAL A 137 -3.69 -4.86 -2.81
C VAL A 137 -3.48 -3.88 -1.67
N PHE A 138 -4.26 -4.01 -0.60
CA PHE A 138 -4.22 -3.11 0.55
C PHE A 138 -3.67 -3.83 1.76
N HIS A 139 -2.63 -3.29 2.39
CA HIS A 139 -2.17 -3.73 3.69
C HIS A 139 -2.97 -3.04 4.82
N ASP A 140 -2.83 -3.50 6.06
CA ASP A 140 -3.49 -3.00 7.27
C ASP A 140 -5.04 -2.95 7.21
N SER A 141 -5.64 -3.65 6.26
CA SER A 141 -7.08 -3.65 6.03
C SER A 141 -7.91 -4.35 7.13
N ASN A 142 -7.27 -4.98 8.11
CA ASN A 142 -7.88 -5.51 9.32
C ASN A 142 -7.53 -4.67 10.58
N TRP A 143 -6.74 -3.60 10.44
CA TRP A 143 -6.43 -2.69 11.52
C TRP A 143 -7.67 -1.88 11.88
N VAL A 144 -8.04 -1.86 13.18
CA VAL A 144 -9.28 -1.24 13.67
C VAL A 144 -9.14 0.24 13.99
N HIS A 145 -7.92 0.76 14.03
CA HIS A 145 -7.62 2.16 14.30
C HIS A 145 -7.18 2.87 13.03
N SER A 146 -7.40 4.17 12.97
CA SER A 146 -6.80 5.01 11.94
C SER A 146 -5.56 5.74 12.48
N ASP A 147 -4.65 6.11 11.61
CA ASP A 147 -3.55 7.00 12.01
C ASP A 147 -4.05 8.37 12.46
N GLY A 148 -5.25 8.78 12.02
CA GLY A 148 -5.92 9.98 12.51
C GLY A 148 -6.17 9.99 14.01
N GLU A 149 -6.50 8.84 14.61
CA GLU A 149 -6.68 8.72 16.06
C GLU A 149 -5.36 9.01 16.81
N ARG A 150 -4.23 8.55 16.29
CA ARG A 150 -2.90 8.85 16.84
C ARG A 150 -2.57 10.33 16.74
N MET A 151 -3.07 11.01 15.71
CA MET A 151 -2.90 12.45 15.50
C MET A 151 -3.91 13.29 16.29
N GLY A 152 -4.78 12.67 17.11
CA GLY A 152 -5.79 13.35 17.91
C GLY A 152 -7.02 13.80 17.11
N ASP A 153 -7.19 13.31 15.90
CA ASP A 153 -8.38 13.56 15.09
C ASP A 153 -9.28 12.31 15.04
N VAL A 154 -10.36 12.35 15.82
CA VAL A 154 -11.34 11.26 15.95
C VAL A 154 -12.25 11.07 14.73
N PHE A 155 -12.12 11.89 13.71
CA PHE A 155 -12.95 11.83 12.51
C PHE A 155 -12.40 10.95 11.41
N HIS A 156 -11.14 10.50 11.53
CA HIS A 156 -10.56 9.60 10.53
C HIS A 156 -10.98 8.16 10.77
N GLN A 157 -11.38 7.51 9.69
CA GLN A 157 -11.78 6.11 9.70
C GLN A 157 -10.66 5.22 9.17
N PRO A 158 -10.64 3.92 9.55
CA PRO A 158 -9.63 2.99 9.08
C PRO A 158 -9.80 2.58 7.60
N ILE A 159 -8.80 1.93 7.05
CA ILE A 159 -8.67 1.59 5.63
C ILE A 159 -9.81 0.74 5.09
N ASP A 160 -10.30 -0.23 5.88
CA ASP A 160 -11.38 -1.13 5.45
C ASP A 160 -12.66 -0.39 5.05
N VAL A 161 -12.90 0.77 5.66
CA VAL A 161 -14.03 1.64 5.30
C VAL A 161 -13.81 2.23 3.90
N ALA A 162 -12.58 2.68 3.58
CA ALA A 162 -12.26 3.18 2.25
C ALA A 162 -12.47 2.11 1.17
N ILE A 163 -11.99 0.90 1.40
CA ILE A 163 -12.13 -0.22 0.47
C ILE A 163 -13.62 -0.56 0.27
N THR A 164 -14.36 -0.64 1.39
CA THR A 164 -15.80 -0.96 1.37
C THR A 164 -16.58 0.07 0.58
N ASP A 165 -16.36 1.36 0.85
CA ASP A 165 -17.06 2.46 0.20
C ASP A 165 -16.73 2.57 -1.29
N PHE A 166 -15.43 2.54 -1.63
CA PHE A 166 -14.98 2.75 -3.00
C PHE A 166 -15.41 1.65 -3.95
N PHE A 167 -15.38 0.39 -3.51
CA PHE A 167 -15.80 -0.76 -4.31
C PHE A 167 -17.28 -1.13 -4.10
N ASN A 168 -18.03 -0.31 -3.36
CA ASN A 168 -19.46 -0.49 -3.08
C ASN A 168 -19.80 -1.89 -2.55
N LEU A 169 -18.98 -2.38 -1.61
CA LEU A 169 -19.18 -3.71 -1.03
C LEU A 169 -20.39 -3.71 -0.09
N PRO A 170 -21.23 -4.77 -0.09
CA PRO A 170 -22.43 -4.84 0.75
C PRO A 170 -22.17 -4.83 2.26
N LYS A 171 -20.95 -5.16 2.69
CA LYS A 171 -20.50 -5.21 4.07
C LYS A 171 -19.05 -4.77 4.16
N SER A 172 -18.55 -4.47 5.39
CA SER A 172 -17.12 -4.25 5.61
C SER A 172 -16.30 -5.40 5.02
N VAL A 173 -15.21 -5.04 4.35
CA VAL A 173 -14.28 -6.01 3.75
C VAL A 173 -13.77 -7.04 4.78
N ARG A 174 -13.70 -6.67 6.05
CA ARG A 174 -13.28 -7.56 7.17
C ARG A 174 -14.21 -8.74 7.42
N GLU A 175 -15.48 -8.64 6.95
CA GLU A 175 -16.47 -9.70 7.13
C GLU A 175 -16.36 -10.81 6.08
N TYR A 176 -15.52 -10.61 5.05
CA TYR A 176 -15.30 -11.59 4.01
C TYR A 176 -13.99 -12.37 4.24
N ASP A 177 -13.96 -13.61 3.78
CA ASP A 177 -12.73 -14.27 3.36
C ASP A 177 -12.60 -14.14 1.84
N THR A 178 -13.74 -14.25 1.15
CA THR A 178 -13.85 -14.01 -0.30
C THR A 178 -15.24 -13.43 -0.61
N TYR A 179 -15.27 -12.44 -1.50
CA TYR A 179 -16.49 -11.90 -2.09
C TYR A 179 -16.30 -11.74 -3.59
N GLU A 180 -17.32 -12.02 -4.37
CA GLU A 180 -17.27 -11.85 -5.82
C GLU A 180 -18.64 -11.41 -6.35
N ASP A 181 -18.62 -10.42 -7.25
CA ASP A 181 -19.75 -10.00 -8.07
C ASP A 181 -19.30 -9.74 -9.52
N ASP A 182 -20.12 -9.05 -10.30
CA ASP A 182 -19.80 -8.73 -11.69
C ASP A 182 -18.69 -7.68 -11.82
N ASN A 183 -18.42 -6.89 -10.77
CA ASN A 183 -17.52 -5.75 -10.81
C ASN A 183 -16.17 -6.04 -10.16
N VAL A 184 -16.16 -6.83 -9.07
CA VAL A 184 -14.96 -7.13 -8.30
C VAL A 184 -14.88 -8.58 -7.84
N LEU A 185 -13.64 -9.05 -7.60
CA LEU A 185 -13.34 -10.22 -6.80
C LEU A 185 -12.45 -9.77 -5.65
N VAL A 186 -12.87 -10.06 -4.42
CA VAL A 186 -12.17 -9.68 -3.19
C VAL A 186 -11.68 -10.92 -2.45
N HIS A 187 -10.41 -10.92 -2.04
CA HIS A 187 -9.86 -11.86 -1.06
C HIS A 187 -9.34 -11.08 0.12
N HIS A 188 -9.77 -11.40 1.33
CA HIS A 188 -9.31 -10.77 2.56
C HIS A 188 -8.61 -11.77 3.47
N TYR A 189 -7.35 -11.49 3.80
CA TYR A 189 -6.51 -12.26 4.72
C TYR A 189 -6.35 -11.48 6.02
N LYS A 190 -6.75 -12.08 7.15
CA LYS A 190 -6.80 -11.42 8.47
C LYS A 190 -5.47 -11.30 9.21
N PRO A 191 -4.49 -12.23 9.03
CA PRO A 191 -3.21 -12.16 9.73
C PRO A 191 -2.43 -10.87 9.45
N SER A 192 -1.48 -10.53 10.35
CA SER A 192 -0.55 -9.40 10.18
C SER A 192 -1.23 -8.08 9.80
N TYR A 193 -2.22 -7.68 10.61
CA TYR A 193 -3.05 -6.48 10.42
C TYR A 193 -3.97 -6.51 9.20
N GLY A 194 -3.97 -7.59 8.45
CA GLY A 194 -4.84 -7.83 7.30
C GLY A 194 -4.24 -7.39 5.97
N MET A 195 -4.57 -8.15 4.95
CA MET A 195 -4.30 -7.81 3.56
C MET A 195 -5.50 -8.11 2.69
N THR A 196 -5.95 -7.14 1.93
CA THR A 196 -7.09 -7.26 1.01
C THR A 196 -6.62 -7.14 -0.42
N PHE A 197 -6.98 -8.12 -1.22
CA PHE A 197 -6.77 -8.16 -2.67
C PHE A 197 -8.10 -7.87 -3.36
N VAL A 198 -8.17 -6.85 -4.18
CA VAL A 198 -9.36 -6.51 -4.96
C VAL A 198 -9.02 -6.55 -6.44
N LYS A 199 -9.51 -7.56 -7.13
CA LYS A 199 -9.46 -7.62 -8.60
C LYS A 199 -10.57 -6.78 -9.17
N VAL A 200 -10.24 -5.80 -9.99
CA VAL A 200 -11.22 -4.95 -10.68
C VAL A 200 -11.60 -5.60 -12.01
N LYS A 201 -12.83 -6.10 -12.10
CA LYS A 201 -13.36 -6.79 -13.28
C LYS A 201 -14.05 -5.83 -14.25
N ASN A 202 -14.55 -4.69 -13.74
CA ASN A 202 -15.29 -3.70 -14.50
C ASN A 202 -14.94 -2.28 -14.05
N LEU A 203 -13.95 -1.67 -14.71
CA LEU A 203 -13.49 -0.32 -14.40
C LEU A 203 -14.58 0.76 -14.56
N ASN A 204 -15.48 0.59 -15.52
CA ASN A 204 -16.55 1.57 -15.76
C ASN A 204 -17.52 1.61 -14.57
N ALA A 205 -17.94 0.46 -14.05
CA ALA A 205 -18.81 0.40 -12.88
C ALA A 205 -18.14 1.01 -11.64
N ILE A 206 -16.86 0.75 -11.42
CA ILE A 206 -16.13 1.37 -10.30
C ILE A 206 -16.08 2.89 -10.46
N SER A 207 -15.93 3.40 -11.67
CA SER A 207 -15.95 4.84 -11.92
C SER A 207 -17.31 5.48 -11.58
N GLU A 208 -18.41 4.78 -11.77
CA GLU A 208 -19.75 5.23 -11.36
C GLU A 208 -19.92 5.24 -9.83
N PHE A 209 -19.31 4.28 -9.11
CA PHE A 209 -19.41 4.22 -7.64
C PHE A 209 -18.77 5.43 -6.95
N LYS A 210 -17.80 6.07 -7.58
CA LYS A 210 -17.19 7.31 -7.08
C LYS A 210 -18.20 8.42 -6.82
N GLU A 211 -19.32 8.47 -7.55
CA GLU A 211 -20.35 9.50 -7.41
C GLU A 211 -21.05 9.46 -6.04
N ASN A 212 -20.98 8.33 -5.32
CA ASN A 212 -21.60 8.16 -4.01
C ASN A 212 -20.72 8.66 -2.84
N ILE A 213 -19.49 9.07 -3.11
CA ILE A 213 -18.52 9.50 -2.09
C ILE A 213 -18.55 11.03 -1.97
N ASP A 214 -18.62 11.52 -0.74
CA ASP A 214 -18.47 12.96 -0.44
C ASP A 214 -17.00 13.37 -0.62
N TRP A 215 -16.64 13.72 -1.85
CA TRP A 215 -15.25 14.07 -2.20
C TRP A 215 -14.81 15.39 -1.60
N ASP A 216 -15.71 16.35 -1.34
CA ASP A 216 -15.34 17.61 -0.69
C ASP A 216 -14.84 17.34 0.72
N PHE A 217 -15.54 16.47 1.47
CA PHE A 217 -15.12 16.02 2.79
C PHE A 217 -13.78 15.23 2.72
N VAL A 218 -13.64 14.30 1.78
CA VAL A 218 -12.42 13.51 1.59
C VAL A 218 -11.21 14.42 1.35
N TRP A 219 -11.33 15.38 0.44
CA TRP A 219 -10.23 16.29 0.12
C TRP A 219 -9.87 17.25 1.25
N GLU A 220 -10.88 17.78 1.95
CA GLU A 220 -10.63 18.62 3.12
C GLU A 220 -9.81 17.88 4.17
N ARG A 221 -10.22 16.68 4.52
CA ARG A 221 -9.57 15.87 5.56
C ARG A 221 -8.20 15.37 5.12
N ARG A 222 -8.08 14.87 3.90
CA ARG A 222 -6.79 14.45 3.34
C ARG A 222 -5.78 15.59 3.31
N ASN A 223 -6.18 16.79 2.90
CA ASN A 223 -5.29 17.95 2.86
C ASN A 223 -4.86 18.38 4.27
N PHE A 224 -5.73 18.27 5.26
CA PHE A 224 -5.38 18.49 6.67
C PHE A 224 -4.29 17.51 7.13
N LEU A 225 -4.44 16.22 6.83
CA LEU A 225 -3.44 15.21 7.14
C LEU A 225 -2.12 15.44 6.39
N ALA A 226 -2.20 15.77 5.12
CA ALA A 226 -1.02 16.06 4.31
C ALA A 226 -0.19 17.23 4.87
N ASP A 227 -0.85 18.27 5.37
CA ASP A 227 -0.17 19.39 6.02
C ASP A 227 0.56 18.96 7.30
N MET A 228 -0.03 18.02 8.06
CA MET A 228 0.60 17.49 9.27
C MET A 228 1.79 16.55 8.97
N VAL A 229 1.69 15.73 7.92
CA VAL A 229 2.66 14.66 7.63
C VAL A 229 3.78 15.15 6.70
N PHE A 230 3.46 16.00 5.73
CA PHE A 230 4.39 16.35 4.64
C PHE A 230 4.93 17.78 4.70
N ASN A 231 4.36 18.64 5.54
CA ASN A 231 4.79 20.04 5.63
C ASN A 231 5.61 20.32 6.90
N PRO A 232 6.95 20.28 6.86
CA PRO A 232 7.79 20.50 8.04
C PRO A 232 7.68 21.92 8.61
N ASN A 233 7.05 22.84 7.91
CA ASN A 233 6.79 24.20 8.37
C ASN A 233 5.40 24.36 9.02
N SER A 234 4.57 23.30 8.97
CA SER A 234 3.28 23.31 9.64
C SER A 234 3.48 23.30 11.17
N PRO A 235 2.75 24.14 11.93
CA PRO A 235 2.74 24.05 13.40
C PRO A 235 2.15 22.74 13.93
N LYS A 236 1.54 21.94 13.05
CA LYS A 236 0.97 20.63 13.34
C LYS A 236 1.85 19.48 12.83
N PHE A 237 3.01 19.80 12.24
CA PHE A 237 3.90 18.79 11.67
C PHE A 237 4.29 17.75 12.73
N MET A 238 4.04 16.51 12.40
CA MET A 238 4.49 15.35 13.17
C MET A 238 5.68 14.74 12.46
N ASP A 239 6.86 14.79 13.09
CA ASP A 239 8.05 14.17 12.54
C ASP A 239 8.02 12.66 12.78
N TRP A 240 7.28 11.97 11.93
CA TRP A 240 7.19 10.51 11.92
C TRP A 240 8.57 9.83 11.80
N GLN A 241 9.54 10.51 11.21
CA GLN A 241 10.90 9.98 11.10
C GLN A 241 11.63 9.99 12.45
N GLN A 242 11.29 10.89 13.38
CA GLN A 242 11.86 10.89 14.73
C GLN A 242 11.31 9.74 15.58
N ASP A 243 10.02 9.45 15.48
CA ASP A 243 9.42 8.35 16.24
C ASP A 243 9.98 6.98 15.81
N PHE A 244 10.21 6.78 14.51
CA PHE A 244 10.88 5.59 14.02
C PHE A 244 12.37 5.52 14.41
N ASN A 245 13.08 6.65 14.45
CA ASN A 245 14.47 6.68 14.90
C ASN A 245 14.60 6.28 16.39
N ASN A 246 13.65 6.60 17.23
CA ASN A 246 13.66 6.25 18.66
C ASN A 246 13.43 4.74 18.87
N ILE A 247 12.57 4.11 18.07
CA ILE A 247 12.34 2.66 18.11
C ILE A 247 13.57 1.90 17.62
N GLU A 248 14.26 2.38 16.58
CA GLU A 248 15.48 1.78 16.04
C GLU A 248 16.66 1.85 17.02
N PHE A 249 16.76 2.92 17.80
CA PHE A 249 17.86 3.09 18.78
C PHE A 249 17.74 2.16 19.99
N GLU A 250 16.53 1.85 20.46
CA GLU A 250 16.33 0.93 21.59
C GLU A 250 16.65 -0.53 21.23
N LEU A 251 16.49 -0.92 19.96
CA LEU A 251 16.76 -2.28 19.50
C LEU A 251 18.27 -2.55 19.24
N THR A 252 19.04 -1.50 18.94
CA THR A 252 20.49 -1.64 18.70
C THR A 252 21.30 -1.73 20.00
N ILE A 253 20.72 -1.33 21.14
CA ILE A 253 21.40 -1.33 22.46
C ILE A 253 21.18 -2.66 23.21
N ASN A 254 20.19 -3.46 22.84
CA ASN A 254 19.83 -4.72 23.51
C ASN A 254 20.16 -5.98 22.70
N GLY A 255 20.97 -5.89 21.64
CA GLY A 255 21.44 -7.00 20.80
C GLY A 255 22.86 -7.44 21.16
#